data_bdd193cad5d6539bcb0f0e8319a5729b
#
_entry.id   bdd193cad5d6539bcb0f0e8319a5729b
#
_cell.length_a   1.000
_cell.length_b   1.000
_cell.length_c   1.000
_cell.angle_alpha   90.00
_cell.angle_beta   90.00
_cell.angle_gamma   90.00
#
_symmetry.space_group_name_H-M   'P 1'
#
loop_
_entity.id
_entity.type
_entity.pdbx_description
1 polymer ?
#
loop_
_entity_poly.entity_id
_entity_poly.type
_entity_poly.pdbx_seq_one_letter_code
_entity_poly.pdbx_strand_id
1 'polypeptide(L)' 'SPGMDRPLFTLTQFASHAGEQVKIKLRSPFEGRRNFQGLLRGVEEEDVVVQVDDHEFLLPIDLIDKANIIPRFD' A
#
# COMPACT_ATOMS: atom_id res chain seq x y z
N SER A 1 12.47 19.77 -2.08
CA SER A 1 11.07 19.60 -2.27
C SER A 1 10.55 18.38 -1.55
N PRO A 2 9.49 18.52 -0.82
CA PRO A 2 8.96 17.39 -0.04
C PRO A 2 8.13 16.41 -0.85
N GLY A 3 8.13 16.46 -2.09
CA GLY A 3 7.27 15.61 -2.89
C GLY A 3 7.82 14.23 -3.21
N MET A 4 8.77 13.74 -2.43
CA MET A 4 9.40 12.48 -2.76
C MET A 4 8.64 11.29 -2.20
N ASP A 5 8.44 10.29 -3.04
CA ASP A 5 7.83 9.04 -2.63
C ASP A 5 8.76 8.31 -1.67
N ARG A 6 8.19 7.78 -0.61
CA ARG A 6 8.95 6.97 0.32
C ARG A 6 8.60 5.50 0.08
N PRO A 7 9.59 4.66 -0.16
CA PRO A 7 9.33 3.24 -0.31
C PRO A 7 8.97 2.62 1.04
N LEU A 8 8.04 1.68 0.98
CA LEU A 8 7.60 0.95 2.16
C LEU A 8 7.94 -0.52 1.98
N PHE A 9 8.66 -1.08 2.95
CA PHE A 9 9.12 -2.45 2.84
C PHE A 9 8.69 -3.34 4.01
N THR A 10 8.29 -2.76 5.13
CA THR A 10 7.94 -3.54 6.31
C THR A 10 6.54 -3.21 6.79
N LEU A 11 5.96 -4.16 7.53
CA LEU A 11 4.64 -3.95 8.12
C LEU A 11 4.62 -2.75 9.06
N THR A 12 5.71 -2.56 9.79
CA THR A 12 5.82 -1.42 10.69
C THR A 12 5.72 -0.10 9.93
N GLN A 13 6.38 -0.02 8.77
CA GLN A 13 6.32 1.18 7.95
C GLN A 13 4.90 1.41 7.43
N PHE A 14 4.25 0.35 6.97
CA PHE A 14 2.87 0.48 6.52
C PHE A 14 1.96 0.94 7.64
N ALA A 15 2.12 0.38 8.82
CA ALA A 15 1.29 0.76 9.96
C ALA A 15 1.49 2.23 10.34
N SER A 16 2.73 2.71 10.24
CA SER A 16 3.04 4.10 10.58
C SER A 16 2.42 5.09 9.63
N HIS A 17 2.08 4.66 8.43
CA HIS A 17 1.54 5.54 7.40
C HIS A 17 0.07 5.24 7.10
N ALA A 18 -0.62 4.59 8.04
CA ALA A 18 -2.05 4.35 7.88
C ALA A 18 -2.78 5.68 7.74
N GLY A 19 -3.73 5.72 6.82
CA GLY A 19 -4.47 6.94 6.53
C GLY A 19 -3.92 7.72 5.35
N GLU A 20 -2.81 7.29 4.78
CA GLU A 20 -2.23 7.95 3.62
C GLU A 20 -2.47 7.13 2.36
N GLN A 21 -2.40 7.78 1.22
CA GLN A 21 -2.56 7.08 -0.03
C GLN A 21 -1.27 6.39 -0.41
N VAL A 22 -1.41 5.16 -0.91
CA VAL A 22 -0.26 4.35 -1.28
C VAL A 22 -0.46 3.74 -2.65
N LYS A 23 0.65 3.45 -3.29
CA LYS A 23 0.67 2.73 -4.54
C LYS A 23 1.48 1.47 -4.32
N ILE A 24 0.87 0.32 -4.58
CA ILE A 24 1.48 -0.98 -4.31
C ILE A 24 1.61 -1.75 -5.62
N LYS A 25 2.77 -2.33 -5.82
CA LYS A 25 3.03 -3.22 -6.94
C LYS A 25 3.32 -4.61 -6.40
N LEU A 26 2.60 -5.60 -6.88
CA LEU A 26 2.75 -6.97 -6.44
C LEU A 26 3.70 -7.74 -7.34
N ARG A 27 4.32 -8.76 -6.77
CA ARG A 27 5.17 -9.67 -7.53
C ARG A 27 4.34 -10.57 -8.43
N SER A 28 3.18 -10.97 -7.94
CA SER A 28 2.28 -11.84 -8.67
C SER A 28 0.91 -11.20 -8.71
N PRO A 29 0.13 -11.45 -9.76
CA PRO A 29 -1.22 -10.89 -9.83
C PRO A 29 -2.08 -11.38 -8.68
N PHE A 30 -2.79 -10.46 -8.07
CA PHE A 30 -3.78 -10.76 -7.05
C PHE A 30 -5.14 -10.40 -7.66
N GLU A 31 -5.98 -11.40 -7.86
CA GLU A 31 -7.26 -11.25 -8.54
C GLU A 31 -7.10 -10.59 -9.91
N GLY A 32 -6.02 -10.94 -10.61
CA GLY A 32 -5.75 -10.42 -11.93
C GLY A 32 -5.11 -9.05 -11.96
N ARG A 33 -4.74 -8.51 -10.80
CA ARG A 33 -4.14 -7.18 -10.72
C ARG A 33 -2.80 -7.23 -10.02
N ARG A 34 -1.86 -6.48 -10.54
CA ARG A 34 -0.55 -6.32 -9.90
C ARG A 34 -0.39 -4.97 -9.23
N ASN A 35 -1.14 -3.98 -9.67
CA ASN A 35 -1.02 -2.63 -9.16
C ASN A 35 -2.26 -2.26 -8.38
N PHE A 36 -2.06 -1.77 -7.16
CA PHE A 36 -3.14 -1.28 -6.32
C PHE A 36 -2.79 0.12 -5.87
N GLN A 37 -3.74 1.00 -5.96
CA GLN A 37 -3.58 2.37 -5.50
C GLN A 37 -4.81 2.77 -4.73
N GLY A 38 -4.62 3.16 -3.49
CA GLY A 38 -5.74 3.53 -2.65
C GLY A 38 -5.29 4.00 -1.29
N LEU A 39 -6.24 4.05 -0.37
CA LEU A 39 -6.00 4.51 0.98
C LEU A 39 -5.46 3.35 1.82
N LEU A 40 -4.33 3.59 2.46
CA LEU A 40 -3.76 2.61 3.38
C LEU A 40 -4.54 2.65 4.67
N ARG A 41 -5.20 1.54 4.98
CA ARG A 41 -5.99 1.43 6.20
C ARG A 41 -5.15 0.98 7.39
N GLY A 42 -4.03 0.35 7.12
CA GLY A 42 -3.17 -0.19 8.15
C GLY A 42 -2.70 -1.57 7.77
N VAL A 43 -2.34 -2.36 8.77
CA VAL A 43 -1.89 -3.72 8.56
C VAL A 43 -2.66 -4.64 9.50
N GLU A 44 -2.82 -5.88 9.07
CA GLU A 44 -3.50 -6.90 9.85
C GLU A 44 -2.68 -8.17 9.77
N GLU A 45 -2.06 -8.55 10.87
CA GLU A 45 -1.11 -9.65 10.91
C GLU A 45 0.02 -9.40 9.91
N GLU A 46 0.10 -10.18 8.86
CA GLU A 46 1.12 -10.03 7.84
C GLU A 46 0.57 -9.43 6.55
N ASP A 47 -0.66 -8.93 6.59
CA ASP A 47 -1.32 -8.39 5.42
C ASP A 47 -1.41 -6.88 5.51
N VAL A 48 -1.29 -6.24 4.36
CA VAL A 48 -1.47 -4.79 4.26
C VAL A 48 -2.90 -4.54 3.80
N VAL A 49 -3.62 -3.73 4.54
CA VAL A 49 -5.02 -3.43 4.22
C VAL A 49 -5.08 -2.13 3.44
N VAL A 50 -5.53 -2.22 2.20
CA VAL A 50 -5.65 -1.07 1.30
C VAL A 50 -7.08 -0.96 0.84
N GLN A 51 -7.64 0.24 0.94
CA GLN A 51 -8.99 0.50 0.45
C GLN A 51 -8.92 1.14 -0.93
N VAL A 52 -9.50 0.45 -1.90
CA VAL A 52 -9.59 0.96 -3.27
C VAL A 52 -11.06 1.15 -3.57
N ASP A 53 -11.48 2.39 -3.75
CA ASP A 53 -12.89 2.75 -3.93
C ASP A 53 -13.72 2.23 -2.75
N ASP A 54 -14.64 1.33 -2.99
CA ASP A 54 -15.51 0.78 -1.94
C ASP A 54 -15.03 -0.56 -1.41
N HIS A 55 -13.86 -1.01 -1.85
CA HIS A 55 -13.37 -2.35 -1.50
C HIS A 55 -12.09 -2.27 -0.70
N GLU A 56 -11.96 -3.14 0.28
CA GLU A 56 -10.72 -3.31 1.01
C GLU A 56 -10.05 -4.59 0.55
N PHE A 57 -8.75 -4.49 0.31
CA PHE A 57 -7.95 -5.63 -0.10
C PHE A 57 -6.89 -5.91 0.95
N LEU A 58 -6.75 -7.18 1.29
CA LEU A 58 -5.68 -7.62 2.17
C LEU A 58 -4.58 -8.21 1.31
N LEU A 59 -3.48 -7.50 1.24
CA LEU A 59 -2.37 -7.88 0.38
C LEU A 59 -1.23 -8.43 1.23
N PRO A 60 -0.91 -9.72 1.09
CA PRO A 60 0.19 -10.29 1.88
C PRO A 60 1.49 -9.57 1.61
N ILE A 61 2.22 -9.28 2.68
CA ILE A 61 3.48 -8.54 2.56
C ILE A 61 4.47 -9.27 1.64
N ASP A 62 4.39 -10.60 1.62
CA ASP A 62 5.29 -11.40 0.79
C ASP A 62 5.01 -11.24 -0.70
N LEU A 63 3.81 -10.85 -1.06
CA LEU A 63 3.47 -10.62 -2.47
C LEU A 63 3.80 -9.21 -2.93
N ILE A 64 4.07 -8.33 -2.00
CA ILE A 64 4.34 -6.93 -2.35
C ILE A 64 5.78 -6.82 -2.85
N ASP A 65 5.93 -6.37 -4.08
CA ASP A 65 7.24 -6.13 -4.66
C ASP A 65 7.74 -4.74 -4.30
N LYS A 66 6.88 -3.74 -4.51
CA LYS A 66 7.20 -2.36 -4.18
C LYS A 66 5.96 -1.66 -3.69
N ALA A 67 6.14 -0.73 -2.78
CA ALA A 67 5.06 0.11 -2.30
C ALA A 67 5.60 1.49 -2.00
N ASN A 68 4.87 2.51 -2.41
CA ASN A 68 5.26 3.90 -2.18
C ASN A 68 4.09 4.68 -1.64
N ILE A 69 4.40 5.68 -0.82
CA ILE A 69 3.39 6.61 -0.37
C ILE A 69 3.22 7.68 -1.43
N ILE A 70 1.97 7.99 -1.74
CA ILE A 70 1.66 9.05 -2.70
C ILE A 70 1.50 10.34 -1.92
N PRO A 71 2.36 11.33 -2.18
CA PRO A 71 2.25 12.59 -1.46
C PRO A 71 0.95 13.29 -1.78
N ARG A 72 0.45 14.01 -0.79
CA ARG A 72 -0.72 14.83 -0.96
C ARG A 72 -0.31 16.21 -1.39
N PHE A 73 -0.95 16.69 -2.43
CA PHE A 73 -0.77 18.06 -2.88
C PHE A 73 -2.08 18.80 -2.65
N ASP A 74 -2.00 19.85 -1.90
CA ASP A 74 -3.16 20.72 -1.68
C ASP A 74 -3.07 21.96 -2.52
#